data_27b421a405843ba9d219a8597deeb28a
#
_entry.id   27b421a405843ba9d219a8597deeb28a
#
_cell.length_a   1.000
_cell.length_b   1.000
_cell.length_c   1.000
_cell.angle_alpha   90.00
_cell.angle_beta   90.00
_cell.angle_gamma   90.00
#
_symmetry.space_group_name_H-M   'P 1'
#
loop_
_entity.id
_entity.type
_entity.pdbx_description
1 polymer ?
#
loop_
_entity_poly.entity_id
_entity_poly.type
_entity_poly.pdbx_seq_one_letter_code
_entity_poly.pdbx_strand_id
1 'polypeptide(L)'
;DVSQWQGDIDFQSVRDAGIEIVYIRAGEGFSYTDPYFISNYQKARVAGMKIGFYHYVTASTAEEARQQADFFYSLIRDKVIDCRPAMDFESFPELSGEEINEIAAAYLDTLEGHLGYLPAFYSNSYDASAVFDSSFTEYPLWVADYEVMQPESTGAWSSWSGFQYSDSGYVPGISGNVDLDYFKDTIFTDKETAPEEPGAGENITYTVRSGDTLWAIARRYGTTVSDIASLNGISDPSLIFPGQILIVPQSGNSGSGSTGGSAGQNPGGTPGGETSDTYTVKSGDTLSWIAQYFGTTVQEIASLNNISDPNLIYPGQVLRLPGQVNNVIYHVKAGDTLSAIALRFHS
;
A
#
# COMPACT_ATOMS: atom_id res chain seq x y z
N ASP A 1 6.48 -7.18 8.41
CA ASP A 1 6.10 -6.49 9.66
C ASP A 1 7.30 -6.32 10.59
N VAL A 2 7.18 -5.46 11.63
CA VAL A 2 8.30 -5.08 12.50
C VAL A 2 7.88 -4.90 13.95
N SER A 3 8.84 -5.07 14.85
CA SER A 3 8.69 -4.89 16.29
C SER A 3 10.00 -4.41 16.91
N GLN A 4 10.13 -4.53 18.24
CA GLN A 4 11.41 -4.28 18.93
C GLN A 4 12.59 -5.14 18.43
N TRP A 5 12.31 -6.28 17.82
CA TRP A 5 13.34 -7.22 17.37
C TRP A 5 14.18 -6.69 16.21
N GLN A 6 13.63 -5.79 15.39
CA GLN A 6 14.35 -5.13 14.31
C GLN A 6 15.14 -3.89 14.77
N GLY A 7 14.95 -3.46 16.03
CA GLY A 7 15.68 -2.34 16.62
C GLY A 7 15.41 -1.01 15.93
N ASP A 8 16.46 -0.23 15.71
CA ASP A 8 16.37 1.07 15.04
C ASP A 8 16.34 0.90 13.52
N ILE A 9 15.25 1.34 12.88
CA ILE A 9 14.97 1.14 11.45
C ILE A 9 15.14 2.47 10.70
N ASP A 10 15.80 2.42 9.54
CA ASP A 10 15.78 3.49 8.53
C ASP A 10 14.64 3.25 7.54
N PHE A 11 13.46 3.79 7.85
CA PHE A 11 12.27 3.63 7.01
C PHE A 11 12.37 4.33 5.66
N GLN A 12 13.29 5.31 5.49
CA GLN A 12 13.51 5.87 4.16
C GLN A 12 14.17 4.82 3.24
N SER A 13 15.20 4.12 3.73
CA SER A 13 15.82 3.02 2.99
C SER A 13 14.84 1.87 2.73
N VAL A 14 13.95 1.55 3.68
CA VAL A 14 12.87 0.55 3.51
C VAL A 14 11.93 0.97 2.37
N ARG A 15 11.50 2.23 2.37
CA ARG A 15 10.63 2.78 1.32
C ARG A 15 11.30 2.79 -0.05
N ASP A 16 12.57 3.18 -0.10
CA ASP A 16 13.37 3.23 -1.34
C ASP A 16 13.62 1.82 -1.92
N ALA A 17 13.61 0.79 -1.07
CA ALA A 17 13.63 -0.62 -1.48
C ALA A 17 12.30 -1.12 -2.08
N GLY A 18 11.26 -0.27 -2.14
CA GLY A 18 9.97 -0.60 -2.74
C GLY A 18 8.94 -1.18 -1.77
N ILE A 19 9.21 -1.16 -0.46
CA ILE A 19 8.23 -1.57 0.55
C ILE A 19 7.20 -0.43 0.74
N GLU A 20 5.94 -0.74 0.59
CA GLU A 20 4.86 0.25 0.67
C GLU A 20 4.11 0.22 2.01
N ILE A 21 3.95 -0.96 2.58
CA ILE A 21 3.17 -1.20 3.80
C ILE A 21 4.11 -1.67 4.91
N VAL A 22 3.90 -1.19 6.12
CA VAL A 22 4.51 -1.74 7.32
C VAL A 22 3.45 -2.01 8.39
N TYR A 23 3.46 -3.21 8.94
CA TYR A 23 2.77 -3.52 10.19
C TYR A 23 3.73 -3.36 11.36
N ILE A 24 3.30 -2.65 12.39
CA ILE A 24 4.13 -2.32 13.56
C ILE A 24 3.48 -2.92 14.80
N ARG A 25 4.23 -3.72 15.56
CA ARG A 25 3.74 -4.21 16.84
C ARG A 25 3.48 -3.05 17.80
N ALA A 26 2.24 -2.91 18.26
CA ALA A 26 1.90 -1.89 19.23
C ALA A 26 2.21 -2.35 20.66
N GLY A 27 1.96 -3.62 20.94
CA GLY A 27 2.18 -4.20 22.26
C GLY A 27 1.82 -5.68 22.35
N GLU A 28 1.76 -6.16 23.57
CA GLU A 28 1.47 -7.54 23.93
C GLU A 28 0.68 -7.60 25.23
N GLY A 29 -0.28 -8.50 25.31
CA GLY A 29 -1.11 -8.67 26.50
C GLY A 29 -1.89 -7.41 26.87
N PHE A 30 -2.06 -7.11 28.14
CA PHE A 30 -2.86 -5.96 28.59
C PHE A 30 -2.03 -4.81 29.18
N SER A 31 -0.67 -4.87 29.10
CA SER A 31 0.17 -3.86 29.74
C SER A 31 1.52 -3.61 29.07
N TYR A 32 1.96 -4.45 28.14
CA TYR A 32 3.25 -4.28 27.48
C TYR A 32 3.10 -3.49 26.19
N THR A 33 3.72 -2.31 26.14
CA THR A 33 3.86 -1.52 24.92
C THR A 33 5.22 -1.81 24.29
N ASP A 34 5.27 -2.09 22.98
CA ASP A 34 6.54 -2.30 22.28
C ASP A 34 7.41 -1.03 22.38
N PRO A 35 8.67 -1.12 22.86
CA PRO A 35 9.50 0.05 23.09
C PRO A 35 9.83 0.84 21.81
N TYR A 36 9.72 0.22 20.64
CA TYR A 36 9.93 0.87 19.35
C TYR A 36 8.63 1.31 18.66
N PHE A 37 7.45 1.00 19.24
CA PHE A 37 6.16 1.30 18.65
C PHE A 37 6.04 2.76 18.18
N ILE A 38 6.25 3.71 19.07
CA ILE A 38 6.11 5.15 18.75
C ILE A 38 7.19 5.62 17.79
N SER A 39 8.44 5.17 17.98
CA SER A 39 9.55 5.53 17.10
C SER A 39 9.34 5.00 15.68
N ASN A 40 8.97 3.72 15.56
CA ASN A 40 8.68 3.10 14.25
C ASN A 40 7.50 3.79 13.56
N TYR A 41 6.41 4.06 14.30
CA TYR A 41 5.26 4.79 13.76
C TYR A 41 5.67 6.16 13.20
N GLN A 42 6.39 6.97 13.99
CA GLN A 42 6.80 8.31 13.57
C GLN A 42 7.70 8.28 12.33
N LYS A 43 8.70 7.40 12.32
CA LYS A 43 9.65 7.26 11.20
C LYS A 43 8.97 6.73 9.94
N ALA A 44 8.11 5.72 10.06
CA ALA A 44 7.35 5.18 8.94
C ALA A 44 6.41 6.22 8.33
N ARG A 45 5.75 7.07 9.19
CA ARG A 45 4.93 8.19 8.74
C ARG A 45 5.74 9.21 7.95
N VAL A 46 6.92 9.58 8.44
CA VAL A 46 7.82 10.54 7.75
C VAL A 46 8.27 9.97 6.40
N ALA A 47 8.56 8.68 6.32
CA ALA A 47 8.93 8.01 5.07
C ALA A 47 7.74 7.80 4.09
N GLY A 48 6.51 8.18 4.50
CA GLY A 48 5.32 8.06 3.65
C GLY A 48 4.82 6.63 3.46
N MET A 49 5.11 5.73 4.39
CA MET A 49 4.64 4.35 4.36
C MET A 49 3.16 4.27 4.75
N LYS A 50 2.48 3.25 4.23
CA LYS A 50 1.17 2.82 4.71
C LYS A 50 1.34 2.00 5.98
N ILE A 51 0.56 2.28 7.02
CA ILE A 51 0.78 1.73 8.35
C ILE A 51 -0.43 0.91 8.81
N GLY A 52 -0.15 -0.32 9.22
CA GLY A 52 -0.99 -1.17 10.05
C GLY A 52 -0.35 -1.35 11.44
N PHE A 53 -1.16 -1.82 12.37
CA PHE A 53 -0.69 -2.18 13.70
C PHE A 53 -1.12 -3.60 14.03
N TYR A 54 -0.30 -4.32 14.79
CA TYR A 54 -0.70 -5.60 15.34
C TYR A 54 -0.44 -5.69 16.83
N HIS A 55 -1.11 -6.62 17.47
CA HIS A 55 -1.04 -6.86 18.89
C HIS A 55 -0.93 -8.34 19.19
N TYR A 56 0.11 -8.72 19.90
CA TYR A 56 0.32 -10.10 20.30
C TYR A 56 -0.58 -10.45 21.49
N VAL A 57 -1.51 -11.38 21.26
CA VAL A 57 -2.53 -11.77 22.23
C VAL A 57 -2.02 -12.93 23.11
N THR A 58 -2.10 -12.75 24.41
CA THR A 58 -1.69 -13.74 25.42
C THR A 58 -2.81 -14.14 26.34
N ALA A 59 -4.04 -13.83 25.96
CA ALA A 59 -5.23 -14.11 26.77
C ALA A 59 -5.47 -15.62 26.94
N SER A 60 -5.85 -16.00 28.14
CA SER A 60 -6.26 -17.37 28.50
C SER A 60 -7.77 -17.47 28.80
N THR A 61 -8.47 -16.35 28.78
CA THR A 61 -9.91 -16.25 28.97
C THR A 61 -10.53 -15.17 28.07
N ALA A 62 -11.82 -15.27 27.78
CA ALA A 62 -12.54 -14.26 27.02
C ALA A 62 -12.52 -12.87 27.71
N GLU A 63 -12.49 -12.82 29.04
CA GLU A 63 -12.39 -11.54 29.76
C GLU A 63 -11.03 -10.88 29.61
N GLU A 64 -9.95 -11.67 29.69
CA GLU A 64 -8.60 -11.17 29.40
C GLU A 64 -8.47 -10.70 27.95
N ALA A 65 -9.09 -11.40 27.01
CA ALA A 65 -9.11 -11.02 25.61
C ALA A 65 -9.73 -9.64 25.39
N ARG A 66 -10.86 -9.35 26.03
CA ARG A 66 -11.49 -8.01 25.98
C ARG A 66 -10.57 -6.93 26.54
N GLN A 67 -9.94 -7.18 27.68
CA GLN A 67 -9.00 -6.22 28.29
C GLN A 67 -7.78 -5.97 27.40
N GLN A 68 -7.29 -7.00 26.72
CA GLN A 68 -6.20 -6.89 25.78
C GLN A 68 -6.60 -6.12 24.51
N ALA A 69 -7.80 -6.32 24.00
CA ALA A 69 -8.34 -5.53 22.88
C ALA A 69 -8.53 -4.05 23.26
N ASP A 70 -9.04 -3.76 24.46
CA ASP A 70 -9.15 -2.40 25.01
C ASP A 70 -7.78 -1.74 25.13
N PHE A 71 -6.78 -2.47 25.63
CA PHE A 71 -5.41 -1.98 25.72
C PHE A 71 -4.83 -1.69 24.33
N PHE A 72 -4.94 -2.60 23.38
CA PHE A 72 -4.47 -2.39 22.02
C PHE A 72 -5.12 -1.15 21.41
N TYR A 73 -6.45 -1.03 21.49
CA TYR A 73 -7.15 0.14 20.98
C TYR A 73 -6.67 1.43 21.63
N SER A 74 -6.38 1.43 22.93
CA SER A 74 -5.87 2.61 23.63
C SER A 74 -4.53 3.10 23.08
N LEU A 75 -3.68 2.19 22.56
CA LEU A 75 -2.38 2.52 21.96
C LEU A 75 -2.52 3.13 20.55
N ILE A 76 -3.54 2.73 19.78
CA ILE A 76 -3.64 3.06 18.37
C ILE A 76 -4.71 4.10 18.02
N ARG A 77 -5.70 4.36 18.89
CA ARG A 77 -6.89 5.19 18.61
C ARG A 77 -6.63 6.61 18.11
N ASP A 78 -5.49 7.19 18.48
CA ASP A 78 -5.07 8.54 18.11
C ASP A 78 -4.01 8.55 16.98
N LYS A 79 -3.76 7.39 16.37
CA LYS A 79 -2.82 7.23 15.27
C LYS A 79 -3.55 7.25 13.91
N VAL A 80 -2.82 7.61 12.87
CA VAL A 80 -3.29 7.40 11.50
C VAL A 80 -3.08 5.94 11.14
N ILE A 81 -4.17 5.25 10.80
CA ILE A 81 -4.20 3.83 10.49
C ILE A 81 -4.61 3.69 9.03
N ASP A 82 -3.71 3.19 8.20
CA ASP A 82 -3.98 2.96 6.78
C ASP A 82 -4.49 1.52 6.54
N CYS A 83 -3.97 0.55 7.29
CA CYS A 83 -4.31 -0.87 7.17
C CYS A 83 -5.02 -1.35 8.44
N ARG A 84 -5.89 -2.35 8.31
CA ARG A 84 -6.67 -2.90 9.43
C ARG A 84 -5.78 -3.35 10.56
N PRO A 85 -6.02 -2.90 11.81
CA PRO A 85 -5.31 -3.43 12.96
C PRO A 85 -5.52 -4.94 13.06
N ALA A 86 -4.45 -5.68 13.36
CA ALA A 86 -4.48 -7.14 13.37
C ALA A 86 -4.42 -7.72 14.78
N MET A 87 -5.26 -8.73 15.02
CA MET A 87 -5.13 -9.65 16.14
C MET A 87 -4.07 -10.69 15.76
N ASP A 88 -3.03 -10.83 16.59
CA ASP A 88 -1.99 -11.84 16.48
C ASP A 88 -2.12 -12.79 17.67
N PHE A 89 -2.84 -13.92 17.49
CA PHE A 89 -3.11 -14.92 18.52
C PHE A 89 -2.67 -16.28 18.03
N GLU A 90 -1.47 -16.70 18.43
CA GLU A 90 -0.80 -17.90 17.91
C GLU A 90 -0.19 -18.79 19.00
N SER A 91 -0.38 -18.46 20.28
CA SER A 91 0.12 -19.25 21.40
C SER A 91 -1.05 -19.65 22.31
N PHE A 92 -1.34 -20.94 22.39
CA PHE A 92 -2.51 -21.47 23.06
C PHE A 92 -2.14 -22.55 24.09
N PRO A 93 -1.24 -22.28 25.06
CA PRO A 93 -0.82 -23.31 26.01
C PRO A 93 -2.02 -23.81 26.82
N GLU A 94 -2.28 -25.11 26.76
CA GLU A 94 -3.29 -25.81 27.54
C GLU A 94 -4.76 -25.43 27.27
N LEU A 95 -5.05 -24.69 26.17
CA LEU A 95 -6.41 -24.33 25.77
C LEU A 95 -7.01 -25.37 24.82
N SER A 96 -8.29 -25.62 24.95
CA SER A 96 -9.08 -26.37 23.97
C SER A 96 -9.44 -25.51 22.76
N GLY A 97 -9.78 -26.13 21.63
CA GLY A 97 -10.21 -25.39 20.45
C GLY A 97 -11.45 -24.51 20.70
N GLU A 98 -12.38 -24.94 21.56
CA GLU A 98 -13.55 -24.13 21.95
C GLU A 98 -13.14 -22.88 22.72
N GLU A 99 -12.24 -23.01 23.70
CA GLU A 99 -11.71 -21.88 24.48
C GLU A 99 -10.91 -20.90 23.59
N ILE A 100 -10.09 -21.40 22.65
CA ILE A 100 -9.33 -20.56 21.71
C ILE A 100 -10.29 -19.72 20.86
N ASN A 101 -11.36 -20.33 20.31
CA ASN A 101 -12.34 -19.63 19.50
C ASN A 101 -13.16 -18.62 20.32
N GLU A 102 -13.52 -18.94 21.58
CA GLU A 102 -14.20 -18.00 22.48
C GLU A 102 -13.31 -16.78 22.80
N ILE A 103 -12.01 -16.98 23.03
CA ILE A 103 -11.03 -15.93 23.30
C ILE A 103 -10.85 -15.05 22.07
N ALA A 104 -10.65 -15.65 20.89
CA ALA A 104 -10.49 -14.93 19.63
C ALA A 104 -11.73 -14.08 19.30
N ALA A 105 -12.93 -14.65 19.44
CA ALA A 105 -14.19 -13.92 19.23
C ALA A 105 -14.31 -12.73 20.19
N ALA A 106 -14.05 -12.93 21.49
CA ALA A 106 -14.14 -11.87 22.48
C ALA A 106 -13.16 -10.71 22.20
N TYR A 107 -11.96 -11.03 21.71
CA TYR A 107 -10.98 -10.02 21.29
C TYR A 107 -11.45 -9.24 20.07
N LEU A 108 -11.81 -9.94 19.00
CA LEU A 108 -12.21 -9.34 17.72
C LEU A 108 -13.48 -8.50 17.85
N ASP A 109 -14.52 -9.01 18.52
CA ASP A 109 -15.77 -8.27 18.77
C ASP A 109 -15.52 -6.97 19.53
N THR A 110 -14.62 -7.02 20.54
CA THR A 110 -14.28 -5.83 21.33
C THR A 110 -13.50 -4.83 20.48
N LEU A 111 -12.52 -5.28 19.74
CA LEU A 111 -11.70 -4.41 18.89
C LEU A 111 -12.54 -3.80 17.75
N GLU A 112 -13.41 -4.59 17.09
CA GLU A 112 -14.35 -4.12 16.08
C GLU A 112 -15.31 -3.07 16.64
N GLY A 113 -15.86 -3.32 17.83
CA GLY A 113 -16.74 -2.35 18.52
C GLY A 113 -16.10 -0.99 18.73
N HIS A 114 -14.78 -0.94 18.95
CA HIS A 114 -14.02 0.30 19.07
C HIS A 114 -13.69 0.94 17.74
N LEU A 115 -13.33 0.13 16.73
CA LEU A 115 -12.90 0.59 15.42
C LEU A 115 -14.06 1.03 14.52
N GLY A 116 -15.22 0.36 14.66
CA GLY A 116 -16.37 0.52 13.77
C GLY A 116 -16.19 -0.16 12.39
N TYR A 117 -15.18 -1.00 12.25
CA TYR A 117 -14.93 -1.84 11.07
C TYR A 117 -14.16 -3.10 11.49
N LEU A 118 -14.19 -4.14 10.65
CA LEU A 118 -13.53 -5.42 10.91
C LEU A 118 -12.02 -5.27 11.02
N PRO A 119 -11.37 -5.71 12.12
CA PRO A 119 -9.92 -5.86 12.20
C PRO A 119 -9.43 -7.01 11.32
N ALA A 120 -8.12 -7.12 11.12
CA ALA A 120 -7.51 -8.26 10.45
C ALA A 120 -7.28 -9.40 11.44
N PHE A 121 -7.37 -10.62 10.93
CA PHE A 121 -7.12 -11.86 11.65
C PHE A 121 -5.80 -12.44 11.16
N TYR A 122 -4.74 -12.41 12.01
CA TYR A 122 -3.48 -13.08 11.68
C TYR A 122 -3.48 -14.51 12.23
N SER A 123 -3.01 -15.45 11.41
CA SER A 123 -2.81 -16.85 11.79
C SER A 123 -1.85 -17.54 10.81
N ASN A 124 -1.12 -18.56 11.27
CA ASN A 124 -0.45 -19.46 10.35
C ASN A 124 -1.46 -20.39 9.64
N SER A 125 -1.06 -21.00 8.51
CA SER A 125 -1.94 -21.82 7.66
C SER A 125 -2.47 -23.06 8.38
N TYR A 126 -1.70 -23.63 9.29
CA TYR A 126 -2.10 -24.78 10.09
C TYR A 126 -3.23 -24.40 11.06
N ASP A 127 -3.04 -23.36 11.88
CA ASP A 127 -4.02 -22.95 12.88
C ASP A 127 -5.31 -22.41 12.23
N ALA A 128 -5.18 -21.67 11.12
CA ALA A 128 -6.33 -21.25 10.32
C ALA A 128 -7.20 -22.42 9.84
N SER A 129 -6.60 -23.60 9.65
CA SER A 129 -7.29 -24.79 9.16
C SER A 129 -7.76 -25.74 10.27
N ALA A 130 -7.01 -25.83 11.37
CA ALA A 130 -7.19 -26.85 12.38
C ALA A 130 -7.77 -26.35 13.70
N VAL A 131 -7.62 -25.04 13.99
CA VAL A 131 -7.97 -24.44 15.28
C VAL A 131 -9.17 -23.50 15.15
N PHE A 132 -9.13 -22.58 14.18
CA PHE A 132 -10.16 -21.58 14.03
C PHE A 132 -11.32 -22.08 13.16
N ASP A 133 -12.54 -21.80 13.60
CA ASP A 133 -13.74 -22.26 12.90
C ASP A 133 -14.26 -21.22 11.88
N SER A 134 -15.38 -21.54 11.22
CA SER A 134 -15.92 -20.68 10.15
C SER A 134 -16.57 -19.38 10.64
N SER A 135 -16.68 -19.13 11.94
CA SER A 135 -17.27 -17.90 12.47
C SER A 135 -16.38 -16.67 12.21
N PHE A 136 -15.09 -16.90 11.96
CA PHE A 136 -14.13 -15.82 11.72
C PHE A 136 -13.97 -15.45 10.24
N THR A 137 -14.66 -16.11 9.32
CA THR A 137 -14.44 -15.92 7.87
C THR A 137 -14.82 -14.55 7.33
N GLU A 138 -15.53 -13.74 8.10
CA GLU A 138 -15.81 -12.33 7.77
C GLU A 138 -14.60 -11.42 8.01
N TYR A 139 -13.72 -11.77 8.95
CA TYR A 139 -12.50 -10.98 9.22
C TYR A 139 -11.46 -11.21 8.12
N PRO A 140 -10.84 -10.14 7.59
CA PRO A 140 -9.78 -10.26 6.59
C PRO A 140 -8.60 -11.07 7.13
N LEU A 141 -8.31 -12.23 6.51
CA LEU A 141 -7.24 -13.13 6.93
C LEU A 141 -5.86 -12.61 6.49
N TRP A 142 -4.94 -12.50 7.43
CA TRP A 142 -3.51 -12.37 7.20
C TRP A 142 -2.85 -13.70 7.58
N VAL A 143 -2.50 -14.51 6.57
CA VAL A 143 -2.01 -15.88 6.79
C VAL A 143 -0.49 -15.95 6.64
N ALA A 144 0.16 -16.65 7.57
CA ALA A 144 1.58 -17.00 7.47
C ALA A 144 1.73 -18.43 6.95
N ASP A 145 2.58 -18.58 5.93
CA ASP A 145 2.97 -19.88 5.39
C ASP A 145 4.30 -19.72 4.63
N TYR A 146 5.36 -20.29 5.15
CA TYR A 146 6.71 -19.98 4.70
C TYR A 146 7.19 -20.95 3.62
N GLU A 147 8.12 -20.48 2.79
CA GLU A 147 8.76 -21.25 1.72
C GLU A 147 7.79 -21.75 0.61
N VAL A 148 6.60 -21.16 0.52
CA VAL A 148 5.59 -21.47 -0.51
C VAL A 148 5.26 -20.24 -1.36
N MET A 149 4.78 -20.45 -2.59
CA MET A 149 4.42 -19.36 -3.51
C MET A 149 3.04 -18.74 -3.21
N GLN A 150 2.21 -19.46 -2.50
CA GLN A 150 0.90 -19.06 -1.99
C GLN A 150 0.56 -19.93 -0.79
N PRO A 151 -0.30 -19.49 0.12
CA PRO A 151 -0.70 -20.29 1.27
C PRO A 151 -1.25 -21.65 0.83
N GLU A 152 -0.78 -22.74 1.43
CA GLU A 152 -1.27 -24.09 1.17
C GLU A 152 -2.72 -24.26 1.62
N SER A 153 -3.10 -23.57 2.70
CA SER A 153 -4.46 -23.55 3.20
C SER A 153 -4.80 -22.19 3.80
N THR A 154 -6.07 -21.83 3.66
CA THR A 154 -6.69 -20.68 4.35
C THR A 154 -7.83 -21.14 5.29
N GLY A 155 -7.87 -22.41 5.65
CA GLY A 155 -8.92 -22.97 6.49
C GLY A 155 -10.31 -22.77 5.90
N ALA A 156 -11.21 -22.17 6.68
CA ALA A 156 -12.57 -21.88 6.25
C ALA A 156 -12.68 -20.60 5.40
N TRP A 157 -11.64 -19.73 5.37
CA TRP A 157 -11.67 -18.50 4.57
C TRP A 157 -11.57 -18.81 3.07
N SER A 158 -12.39 -18.14 2.28
CA SER A 158 -12.37 -18.27 0.80
C SER A 158 -11.18 -17.57 0.13
N SER A 159 -10.53 -16.62 0.83
CA SER A 159 -9.36 -15.88 0.35
C SER A 159 -8.60 -15.26 1.52
N TRP A 160 -7.38 -14.82 1.25
CA TRP A 160 -6.56 -14.06 2.19
C TRP A 160 -6.45 -12.59 1.78
N SER A 161 -6.21 -11.72 2.76
CA SER A 161 -5.95 -10.28 2.58
C SER A 161 -4.48 -9.92 2.80
N GLY A 162 -3.77 -10.70 3.62
CA GLY A 162 -2.34 -10.66 3.83
C GLY A 162 -1.74 -12.06 3.73
N PHE A 163 -0.52 -12.15 3.21
CA PHE A 163 0.25 -13.39 3.12
C PHE A 163 1.69 -13.13 3.56
N GLN A 164 2.05 -13.58 4.77
CA GLN A 164 3.41 -13.57 5.28
C GLN A 164 4.13 -14.81 4.73
N TYR A 165 5.03 -14.58 3.77
CA TYR A 165 5.68 -15.67 3.03
C TYR A 165 7.10 -15.97 3.50
N SER A 166 7.66 -15.16 4.40
CA SER A 166 8.99 -15.36 4.97
C SER A 166 9.10 -14.72 6.35
N ASP A 167 9.80 -15.36 7.27
CA ASP A 167 10.22 -14.90 8.59
C ASP A 167 11.70 -14.48 8.65
N SER A 168 12.38 -14.55 7.53
CA SER A 168 13.84 -14.41 7.43
C SER A 168 14.30 -13.55 6.27
N GLY A 169 13.43 -12.61 5.85
CA GLY A 169 13.70 -11.68 4.76
C GLY A 169 14.80 -10.67 5.07
N TYR A 170 15.34 -10.08 4.02
CA TYR A 170 16.28 -8.96 4.11
C TYR A 170 15.70 -7.74 3.42
N VAL A 171 15.65 -6.61 4.14
CA VAL A 171 15.21 -5.31 3.62
C VAL A 171 16.26 -4.25 3.96
N PRO A 172 16.76 -3.47 2.97
CA PRO A 172 17.62 -2.33 3.26
C PRO A 172 16.99 -1.39 4.29
N GLY A 173 17.76 -0.95 5.28
CA GLY A 173 17.28 -0.10 6.37
C GLY A 173 16.89 -0.88 7.63
N ILE A 174 16.81 -2.21 7.56
CA ILE A 174 16.53 -3.09 8.72
C ILE A 174 17.76 -3.95 9.00
N SER A 175 18.13 -4.05 10.26
CA SER A 175 19.24 -4.91 10.70
C SER A 175 18.71 -6.30 11.08
N GLY A 176 19.24 -7.35 10.44
CA GLY A 176 18.83 -8.74 10.69
C GLY A 176 17.61 -9.15 9.84
N ASN A 177 16.99 -10.23 10.28
CA ASN A 177 15.84 -10.80 9.60
C ASN A 177 14.56 -9.97 9.88
N VAL A 178 13.67 -9.95 8.89
CA VAL A 178 12.36 -9.30 8.98
C VAL A 178 11.34 -10.12 8.21
N ASP A 179 10.10 -10.10 8.68
CA ASP A 179 8.99 -10.75 8.03
C ASP A 179 8.64 -10.03 6.73
N LEU A 180 8.33 -10.80 5.70
CA LEU A 180 7.94 -10.29 4.39
C LEU A 180 6.53 -10.75 4.04
N ASP A 181 5.74 -9.77 3.59
CA ASP A 181 4.31 -9.93 3.37
C ASP A 181 3.87 -9.43 2.00
N TYR A 182 2.85 -10.09 1.44
CA TYR A 182 2.02 -9.53 0.37
C TYR A 182 0.66 -9.17 0.93
N PHE A 183 0.18 -7.96 0.63
CA PHE A 183 -1.16 -7.52 1.01
C PHE A 183 -2.03 -7.21 -0.21
N LYS A 184 -3.29 -7.64 -0.15
CA LYS A 184 -4.33 -7.25 -1.10
C LYS A 184 -5.01 -5.98 -0.61
N ASP A 185 -5.73 -5.34 -1.52
CA ASP A 185 -6.47 -4.11 -1.24
C ASP A 185 -7.48 -4.21 -0.09
N THR A 186 -7.96 -5.41 0.22
CA THR A 186 -8.89 -5.68 1.34
C THR A 186 -8.29 -5.44 2.72
N ILE A 187 -6.95 -5.27 2.80
CA ILE A 187 -6.28 -4.95 4.05
C ILE A 187 -6.44 -3.48 4.46
N PHE A 188 -6.75 -2.57 3.52
CA PHE A 188 -6.91 -1.15 3.82
C PHE A 188 -8.25 -0.84 4.49
N THR A 189 -8.25 0.09 5.45
CA THR A 189 -9.46 0.51 6.18
C THR A 189 -10.44 1.28 5.32
N ASP A 190 -9.99 1.98 4.31
CA ASP A 190 -10.78 2.90 3.49
C ASP A 190 -11.72 2.19 2.48
N LYS A 191 -11.63 0.86 2.32
CA LYS A 191 -12.40 0.12 1.32
C LYS A 191 -13.70 -0.51 1.82
N GLU A 192 -13.90 -0.62 3.14
CA GLU A 192 -15.15 -1.12 3.71
C GLU A 192 -16.19 -0.03 4.00
N THR A 193 -15.76 1.22 4.14
CA THR A 193 -16.65 2.37 4.28
C THR A 193 -17.03 3.00 2.94
N ALA A 194 -16.85 2.28 1.83
CA ALA A 194 -17.59 2.66 0.65
C ALA A 194 -19.08 2.41 0.97
N PRO A 195 -19.93 3.44 1.07
CA PRO A 195 -21.37 3.23 1.04
C PRO A 195 -21.65 2.35 -0.18
N GLU A 196 -22.65 1.48 -0.10
CA GLU A 196 -23.22 0.79 -1.26
C GLU A 196 -23.19 1.74 -2.44
N GLU A 197 -22.58 1.33 -3.57
CA GLU A 197 -22.35 2.18 -4.74
C GLU A 197 -23.58 3.06 -4.99
N PRO A 198 -23.47 4.40 -4.86
CA PRO A 198 -24.50 5.27 -5.38
C PRO A 198 -24.58 4.96 -6.86
N GLY A 199 -25.75 4.74 -7.37
CA GLY A 199 -25.99 4.35 -8.77
C GLY A 199 -25.16 5.21 -9.72
N ALA A 200 -24.58 4.59 -10.74
CA ALA A 200 -23.67 5.17 -11.71
C ALA A 200 -24.04 6.62 -12.07
N GLY A 201 -23.22 7.59 -11.61
CA GLY A 201 -23.34 9.00 -11.95
C GLY A 201 -23.40 10.01 -10.81
N GLU A 202 -23.34 9.60 -9.52
CA GLU A 202 -23.35 10.57 -8.41
C GLU A 202 -21.92 10.98 -8.01
N ASN A 203 -21.74 12.29 -7.81
CA ASN A 203 -20.50 12.87 -7.33
C ASN A 203 -20.31 12.52 -5.84
N ILE A 204 -19.08 12.15 -5.45
CA ILE A 204 -18.72 11.94 -4.05
C ILE A 204 -17.97 13.15 -3.48
N THR A 205 -17.96 13.28 -2.16
CA THR A 205 -17.13 14.28 -1.48
C THR A 205 -15.87 13.62 -0.93
N TYR A 206 -14.72 14.28 -1.13
CA TYR A 206 -13.42 13.84 -0.61
C TYR A 206 -12.77 14.96 0.18
N THR A 207 -12.31 14.66 1.40
CA THR A 207 -11.54 15.63 2.20
C THR A 207 -10.05 15.43 1.96
N VAL A 208 -9.39 16.44 1.40
CA VAL A 208 -7.95 16.44 1.11
C VAL A 208 -7.15 16.21 2.38
N ARG A 209 -6.21 15.29 2.32
CA ARG A 209 -5.27 14.95 3.39
C ARG A 209 -3.89 15.53 3.09
N SER A 210 -3.04 15.61 4.10
CA SER A 210 -1.64 16.03 3.90
C SER A 210 -0.92 15.05 2.97
N GLY A 211 -0.30 15.59 1.91
CA GLY A 211 0.39 14.79 0.89
C GLY A 211 -0.47 14.38 -0.32
N ASP A 212 -1.78 14.68 -0.30
CA ASP A 212 -2.63 14.40 -1.45
C ASP A 212 -2.31 15.33 -2.63
N THR A 213 -2.49 14.80 -3.83
CA THR A 213 -2.51 15.56 -5.07
C THR A 213 -3.82 15.29 -5.82
N LEU A 214 -4.31 16.25 -6.59
CA LEU A 214 -5.49 16.02 -7.43
C LEU A 214 -5.33 14.83 -8.37
N TRP A 215 -4.11 14.57 -8.80
CA TRP A 215 -3.81 13.40 -9.65
C TRP A 215 -3.99 12.07 -8.90
N ALA A 216 -3.48 11.96 -7.67
CA ALA A 216 -3.66 10.75 -6.86
C ALA A 216 -5.14 10.50 -6.54
N ILE A 217 -5.87 11.58 -6.23
CA ILE A 217 -7.31 11.52 -5.99
C ILE A 217 -8.06 11.11 -7.26
N ALA A 218 -7.76 11.73 -8.41
CA ALA A 218 -8.38 11.40 -9.69
C ALA A 218 -8.18 9.93 -10.07
N ARG A 219 -6.94 9.43 -9.93
CA ARG A 219 -6.62 8.02 -10.19
C ARG A 219 -7.36 7.07 -9.24
N ARG A 220 -7.45 7.42 -7.95
CA ARG A 220 -8.17 6.62 -6.93
C ARG A 220 -9.64 6.43 -7.28
N TYR A 221 -10.27 7.46 -7.83
CA TYR A 221 -11.71 7.47 -8.12
C TYR A 221 -12.05 7.26 -9.61
N GLY A 222 -11.06 6.88 -10.43
CA GLY A 222 -11.28 6.57 -11.86
C GLY A 222 -11.74 7.77 -12.69
N THR A 223 -11.37 8.98 -12.29
CA THR A 223 -11.72 10.24 -12.95
C THR A 223 -10.46 10.99 -13.42
N THR A 224 -10.61 12.20 -13.92
CA THR A 224 -9.49 13.03 -14.36
C THR A 224 -9.26 14.23 -13.43
N VAL A 225 -8.01 14.71 -13.38
CA VAL A 225 -7.66 15.96 -12.67
C VAL A 225 -8.51 17.14 -13.16
N SER A 226 -8.76 17.17 -14.47
CA SER A 226 -9.58 18.21 -15.12
C SER A 226 -11.02 18.20 -14.62
N ASP A 227 -11.61 17.01 -14.47
CA ASP A 227 -12.99 16.86 -14.01
C ASP A 227 -13.14 17.29 -12.55
N ILE A 228 -12.20 16.85 -11.69
CA ILE A 228 -12.19 17.30 -10.28
C ILE A 228 -11.99 18.81 -10.21
N ALA A 229 -10.99 19.35 -10.91
CA ALA A 229 -10.70 20.78 -10.89
C ALA A 229 -11.89 21.61 -11.37
N SER A 230 -12.54 21.21 -12.45
CA SER A 230 -13.73 21.88 -13.01
C SER A 230 -14.91 21.88 -12.05
N LEU A 231 -15.21 20.72 -11.43
CA LEU A 231 -16.31 20.57 -10.45
C LEU A 231 -16.11 21.41 -9.17
N ASN A 232 -14.87 21.69 -8.83
CA ASN A 232 -14.50 22.39 -7.59
C ASN A 232 -14.06 23.85 -7.81
N GLY A 233 -14.07 24.35 -9.05
CA GLY A 233 -13.62 25.69 -9.37
C GLY A 233 -12.12 25.91 -9.11
N ILE A 234 -11.31 24.85 -9.20
CA ILE A 234 -9.88 24.91 -8.95
C ILE A 234 -9.17 25.33 -10.24
N SER A 235 -8.64 26.55 -10.25
CA SER A 235 -7.93 27.10 -11.39
C SER A 235 -6.48 26.60 -11.49
N ASP A 236 -5.87 26.24 -10.36
CA ASP A 236 -4.53 25.64 -10.31
C ASP A 236 -4.60 24.26 -9.64
N PRO A 237 -4.53 23.17 -10.40
CA PRO A 237 -4.60 21.80 -9.86
C PRO A 237 -3.48 21.41 -8.90
N SER A 238 -2.41 22.19 -8.82
CA SER A 238 -1.33 21.97 -7.86
C SER A 238 -1.64 22.56 -6.47
N LEU A 239 -2.68 23.39 -6.35
CA LEU A 239 -3.05 24.09 -5.13
C LEU A 239 -4.29 23.46 -4.48
N ILE A 240 -4.10 22.36 -3.77
CA ILE A 240 -5.08 21.80 -2.85
C ILE A 240 -4.50 21.75 -1.44
N PHE A 241 -5.35 21.91 -0.42
CA PHE A 241 -4.90 22.04 0.94
C PHE A 241 -5.51 20.95 1.83
N PRO A 242 -4.77 20.41 2.82
CA PRO A 242 -5.33 19.50 3.81
C PRO A 242 -6.58 20.09 4.48
N GLY A 243 -7.66 19.30 4.55
CA GLY A 243 -8.96 19.73 5.05
C GLY A 243 -9.89 20.31 3.98
N GLN A 244 -9.43 20.59 2.77
CA GLN A 244 -10.28 21.02 1.66
C GLN A 244 -11.22 19.88 1.25
N ILE A 245 -12.52 20.20 1.08
CA ILE A 245 -13.51 19.23 0.58
C ILE A 245 -13.61 19.36 -0.93
N LEU A 246 -13.41 18.26 -1.63
CA LEU A 246 -13.52 18.17 -3.09
C LEU A 246 -14.75 17.36 -3.47
N ILE A 247 -15.44 17.80 -4.51
CA ILE A 247 -16.44 17.02 -5.23
C ILE A 247 -15.70 16.23 -6.30
N VAL A 248 -15.78 14.90 -6.26
CA VAL A 248 -15.08 13.99 -7.17
C VAL A 248 -16.13 13.23 -7.98
N PRO A 249 -16.12 13.34 -9.33
CA PRO A 249 -17.05 12.59 -10.16
C PRO A 249 -16.66 11.12 -10.21
N GLN A 250 -17.64 10.23 -10.09
CA GLN A 250 -17.45 8.81 -10.39
C GLN A 250 -17.63 8.56 -11.88
N SER A 251 -16.61 8.01 -12.53
CA SER A 251 -16.74 7.53 -13.91
C SER A 251 -17.57 6.26 -13.95
N GLY A 252 -18.83 6.40 -14.31
CA GLY A 252 -19.59 5.26 -14.84
C GLY A 252 -18.91 4.75 -16.10
N ASN A 253 -18.65 3.46 -16.17
CA ASN A 253 -18.12 2.76 -17.33
C ASN A 253 -18.98 3.05 -18.58
N SER A 254 -18.62 4.08 -19.37
CA SER A 254 -19.30 4.43 -20.61
C SER A 254 -18.59 3.75 -21.76
N GLY A 255 -19.10 2.57 -22.11
CA GLY A 255 -18.90 2.00 -23.44
C GLY A 255 -19.48 2.92 -24.50
N SER A 256 -18.67 3.22 -25.48
CA SER A 256 -18.93 3.54 -26.89
C SER A 256 -20.30 4.12 -27.28
N GLY A 257 -20.28 5.29 -27.87
CA GLY A 257 -21.43 5.84 -28.67
C GLY A 257 -21.12 7.21 -29.21
N SER A 258 -20.73 7.23 -30.47
CA SER A 258 -20.53 8.37 -31.39
C SER A 258 -21.72 9.34 -31.45
N THR A 259 -21.50 10.65 -31.54
CA THR A 259 -21.68 11.53 -32.71
C THR A 259 -21.71 13.01 -32.33
N GLY A 260 -20.88 13.77 -33.02
CA GLY A 260 -21.26 14.99 -33.73
C GLY A 260 -21.13 16.34 -33.03
N GLY A 261 -20.15 17.14 -33.46
CA GLY A 261 -20.36 18.58 -33.55
C GLY A 261 -19.23 19.51 -33.12
N SER A 262 -18.32 19.76 -34.02
CA SER A 262 -17.67 21.05 -34.38
C SER A 262 -16.74 21.79 -33.43
N ALA A 263 -15.46 21.75 -33.81
CA ALA A 263 -14.47 22.83 -33.93
C ALA A 263 -14.05 23.62 -32.67
N GLY A 264 -12.90 23.26 -32.21
CA GLY A 264 -11.99 24.08 -31.45
C GLY A 264 -10.64 23.36 -31.38
N GLN A 265 -9.69 23.83 -32.18
CA GLN A 265 -8.39 23.19 -32.43
C GLN A 265 -7.61 22.91 -31.13
N ASN A 266 -7.39 21.67 -30.88
CA ASN A 266 -6.38 21.20 -29.94
C ASN A 266 -5.25 20.55 -30.76
N PRO A 267 -4.00 20.96 -30.61
CA PRO A 267 -2.90 20.21 -31.21
C PRO A 267 -2.57 19.04 -30.31
N GLY A 268 -3.39 17.98 -30.39
CA GLY A 268 -3.10 16.67 -29.84
C GLY A 268 -2.19 15.92 -30.79
N GLY A 269 -0.90 16.00 -30.61
CA GLY A 269 0.06 15.08 -31.21
C GLY A 269 0.11 13.80 -30.39
N THR A 270 -0.39 12.69 -30.95
CA THR A 270 0.06 11.35 -30.58
C THR A 270 1.58 11.31 -30.85
N PRO A 271 2.44 10.94 -29.91
CA PRO A 271 3.86 10.79 -30.23
C PRO A 271 4.07 9.48 -31.00
N GLY A 272 4.01 9.59 -32.31
CA GLY A 272 4.73 8.67 -33.17
C GLY A 272 6.21 9.07 -33.08
N GLY A 273 7.06 8.09 -32.75
CA GLY A 273 8.51 8.05 -32.86
C GLY A 273 9.23 9.39 -33.07
N GLU A 274 9.51 10.15 -32.02
CA GLU A 274 10.58 11.11 -32.00
C GLU A 274 11.65 10.62 -31.04
N THR A 275 12.83 10.33 -31.59
CA THR A 275 14.06 10.19 -30.85
C THR A 275 14.51 11.58 -30.40
N SER A 276 13.82 12.16 -29.42
CA SER A 276 14.27 13.40 -28.80
C SER A 276 15.03 13.07 -27.52
N ASP A 277 16.31 13.41 -27.50
CA ASP A 277 17.18 13.29 -26.32
C ASP A 277 16.78 14.25 -25.18
N THR A 278 15.60 14.88 -25.26
CA THR A 278 15.13 15.87 -24.29
C THR A 278 13.63 15.76 -24.03
N TYR A 279 13.25 16.12 -22.82
CA TYR A 279 11.85 16.23 -22.37
C TYR A 279 11.63 17.59 -21.72
N THR A 280 10.53 18.26 -22.07
CA THR A 280 10.13 19.51 -21.39
C THR A 280 9.16 19.18 -20.28
N VAL A 281 9.53 19.48 -19.03
CA VAL A 281 8.72 19.26 -17.83
C VAL A 281 7.41 20.02 -17.96
N LYS A 282 6.31 19.31 -17.73
CA LYS A 282 4.94 19.85 -17.69
C LYS A 282 4.53 20.06 -16.24
N SER A 283 3.49 20.87 -16.05
CA SER A 283 2.90 21.05 -14.72
C SER A 283 2.39 19.71 -14.19
N GLY A 284 2.82 19.34 -12.97
CA GLY A 284 2.48 18.08 -12.32
C GLY A 284 3.45 16.92 -12.59
N ASP A 285 4.47 17.10 -13.43
CA ASP A 285 5.47 16.07 -13.64
C ASP A 285 6.38 15.93 -12.43
N THR A 286 6.80 14.69 -12.17
CA THR A 286 7.88 14.38 -11.24
C THR A 286 9.01 13.68 -11.97
N LEU A 287 10.23 13.82 -11.46
CA LEU A 287 11.38 13.15 -12.08
C LEU A 287 11.22 11.62 -12.09
N SER A 288 10.54 11.08 -11.08
CA SER A 288 10.24 9.65 -11.00
C SER A 288 9.29 9.20 -12.10
N TRP A 289 8.23 9.98 -12.39
CA TRP A 289 7.32 9.68 -13.49
C TRP A 289 8.03 9.77 -14.86
N ILE A 290 8.84 10.83 -15.07
CA ILE A 290 9.58 11.00 -16.31
C ILE A 290 10.56 9.85 -16.52
N ALA A 291 11.28 9.43 -15.47
CA ALA A 291 12.20 8.31 -15.53
C ALA A 291 11.49 7.00 -15.90
N GLN A 292 10.36 6.71 -15.27
CA GLN A 292 9.56 5.53 -15.57
C GLN A 292 8.98 5.56 -16.99
N TYR A 293 8.49 6.72 -17.43
CA TYR A 293 7.91 6.89 -18.78
C TYR A 293 8.94 6.65 -19.89
N PHE A 294 10.19 7.10 -19.68
CA PHE A 294 11.28 6.96 -20.65
C PHE A 294 12.16 5.73 -20.41
N GLY A 295 11.80 4.82 -19.48
CA GLY A 295 12.51 3.58 -19.22
C GLY A 295 13.93 3.78 -18.67
N THR A 296 14.15 4.82 -17.88
CA THR A 296 15.40 5.18 -17.25
C THR A 296 15.23 5.34 -15.73
N THR A 297 16.26 5.79 -15.03
CA THR A 297 16.23 6.03 -13.59
C THR A 297 16.24 7.52 -13.25
N VAL A 298 15.65 7.88 -12.11
CA VAL A 298 15.71 9.24 -11.55
C VAL A 298 17.16 9.73 -11.46
N GLN A 299 18.06 8.83 -11.06
CA GLN A 299 19.46 9.13 -10.86
C GLN A 299 20.20 9.44 -12.17
N GLU A 300 19.85 8.74 -13.25
CA GLU A 300 20.41 9.01 -14.58
C GLU A 300 19.95 10.36 -15.12
N ILE A 301 18.64 10.65 -15.03
CA ILE A 301 18.14 11.96 -15.47
C ILE A 301 18.74 13.08 -14.60
N ALA A 302 18.74 12.94 -13.27
CA ALA A 302 19.29 13.92 -12.35
C ALA A 302 20.76 14.20 -12.62
N SER A 303 21.57 13.15 -12.81
CA SER A 303 23.00 13.26 -13.12
C SER A 303 23.24 13.94 -14.46
N LEU A 304 22.47 13.59 -15.49
CA LEU A 304 22.60 14.12 -16.84
C LEU A 304 22.23 15.62 -16.92
N ASN A 305 21.41 16.08 -15.98
CA ASN A 305 20.89 17.45 -15.92
C ASN A 305 21.47 18.29 -14.77
N ASN A 306 22.43 17.77 -14.02
CA ASN A 306 22.99 18.41 -12.82
C ASN A 306 21.92 18.82 -11.79
N ILE A 307 20.89 17.98 -11.61
CA ILE A 307 19.84 18.19 -10.62
C ILE A 307 20.33 17.62 -9.30
N SER A 308 20.58 18.51 -8.33
CA SER A 308 21.04 18.12 -6.99
C SER A 308 19.91 17.64 -6.08
N ASP A 309 18.67 18.10 -6.30
CA ASP A 309 17.48 17.64 -5.61
C ASP A 309 16.45 17.14 -6.64
N PRO A 310 16.23 15.81 -6.74
CA PRO A 310 15.31 15.22 -7.68
C PRO A 310 13.84 15.64 -7.51
N ASN A 311 13.50 16.24 -6.37
CA ASN A 311 12.13 16.75 -6.10
C ASN A 311 11.94 18.18 -6.63
N LEU A 312 13.00 18.84 -7.08
CA LEU A 312 12.98 20.22 -7.56
C LEU A 312 13.14 20.26 -9.09
N ILE A 313 12.07 19.99 -9.81
CA ILE A 313 11.93 20.26 -11.23
C ILE A 313 10.77 21.22 -11.47
N TYR A 314 10.86 22.04 -12.50
CA TYR A 314 9.90 23.12 -12.75
C TYR A 314 9.24 22.98 -14.12
N PRO A 315 7.95 23.31 -14.26
CA PRO A 315 7.29 23.35 -15.56
C PRO A 315 8.04 24.26 -16.54
N GLY A 316 8.27 23.77 -17.74
CA GLY A 316 9.08 24.43 -18.77
C GLY A 316 10.57 24.11 -18.71
N GLN A 317 11.06 23.44 -17.67
CA GLN A 317 12.44 22.97 -17.62
C GLN A 317 12.67 21.88 -18.68
N VAL A 318 13.74 22.02 -19.46
CA VAL A 318 14.11 21.01 -20.46
C VAL A 318 15.12 20.04 -19.85
N LEU A 319 14.73 18.79 -19.77
CA LEU A 319 15.56 17.70 -19.27
C LEU A 319 16.17 16.94 -20.43
N ARG A 320 17.48 16.70 -20.35
CA ARG A 320 18.15 15.71 -21.21
C ARG A 320 17.82 14.33 -20.70
N LEU A 321 17.45 13.44 -21.60
CA LEU A 321 17.16 12.04 -21.29
C LEU A 321 18.34 11.17 -21.69
N PRO A 322 18.66 10.11 -20.94
CA PRO A 322 19.60 9.10 -21.39
C PRO A 322 19.13 8.56 -22.75
N GLY A 323 20.04 8.45 -23.72
CA GLY A 323 19.70 7.91 -25.02
C GLY A 323 18.99 6.57 -24.87
N GLN A 324 17.84 6.42 -25.54
CA GLN A 324 17.05 5.17 -25.50
C GLN A 324 17.92 4.00 -25.92
N VAL A 325 18.41 3.25 -24.96
CA VAL A 325 18.88 1.89 -25.24
C VAL A 325 17.64 1.11 -25.67
N ASN A 326 17.63 0.64 -26.91
CA ASN A 326 16.62 -0.27 -27.39
C ASN A 326 16.62 -1.50 -26.46
N ASN A 327 15.74 -1.50 -25.46
CA ASN A 327 15.55 -2.65 -24.59
C ASN A 327 14.88 -3.76 -25.42
N VAL A 328 15.68 -4.60 -26.04
CA VAL A 328 15.21 -5.82 -26.68
C VAL A 328 14.94 -6.84 -25.58
N ILE A 329 13.69 -7.11 -25.31
CA ILE A 329 13.32 -8.22 -24.41
C ILE A 329 13.65 -9.52 -25.13
N TYR A 330 14.65 -10.24 -24.64
CA TYR A 330 15.03 -11.55 -25.14
C TYR A 330 14.53 -12.63 -24.18
N HIS A 331 13.70 -13.53 -24.67
CA HIS A 331 13.29 -14.71 -23.91
C HIS A 331 14.39 -15.78 -23.98
N VAL A 332 15.04 -16.03 -22.83
CA VAL A 332 16.12 -17.02 -22.70
C VAL A 332 15.60 -18.40 -23.02
N LYS A 333 16.32 -19.12 -23.84
CA LYS A 333 16.02 -20.53 -24.25
C LYS A 333 17.02 -21.49 -23.62
N ALA A 334 16.63 -22.75 -23.52
CA ALA A 334 17.53 -23.78 -23.03
C ALA A 334 18.80 -23.83 -23.90
N GLY A 335 19.97 -23.70 -23.30
CA GLY A 335 21.27 -23.65 -23.96
C GLY A 335 21.85 -22.24 -24.17
N ASP A 336 21.12 -21.19 -23.90
CA ASP A 336 21.65 -19.82 -23.95
C ASP A 336 22.63 -19.56 -22.81
N THR A 337 23.64 -18.73 -23.10
CA THR A 337 24.51 -18.16 -22.07
C THR A 337 24.48 -16.64 -22.14
N LEU A 338 24.69 -15.98 -21.04
CA LEU A 338 24.72 -14.51 -21.00
C LEU A 338 25.74 -13.93 -21.97
N SER A 339 26.90 -14.57 -22.12
CA SER A 339 27.96 -14.15 -23.08
C SER A 339 27.49 -14.27 -24.53
N ALA A 340 26.76 -15.33 -24.89
CA ALA A 340 26.21 -15.48 -26.23
C ALA A 340 25.08 -14.47 -26.52
N ILE A 341 24.25 -14.18 -25.53
CA ILE A 341 23.18 -13.18 -25.64
C ILE A 341 23.81 -11.79 -25.79
N ALA A 342 24.79 -11.42 -24.96
CA ALA A 342 25.49 -10.15 -25.04
C ALA A 342 26.17 -9.94 -26.42
N LEU A 343 26.88 -10.94 -26.94
CA LEU A 343 27.46 -10.90 -28.28
C LEU A 343 26.43 -10.70 -29.40
N ARG A 344 25.23 -11.25 -29.23
CA ARG A 344 24.15 -11.15 -30.23
C ARG A 344 23.51 -9.76 -30.28
N PHE A 345 23.53 -9.03 -29.17
CA PHE A 345 22.91 -7.70 -29.05
C PHE A 345 23.93 -6.58 -28.90
N HIS A 346 25.22 -6.84 -29.14
CA HIS A 346 26.33 -5.84 -29.13
C HIS A 346 26.48 -5.06 -27.82
N SER A 347 26.23 -5.70 -26.68
CA SER A 347 26.42 -5.12 -25.33
C SER A 347 27.59 -5.77 -24.59
#